data_ee1eb5eec65be4b64acc6d5276e5f773
#
_entry.id   ee1eb5eec65be4b64acc6d5276e5f773
#
_cell.length_a   1.000
_cell.length_b   1.000
_cell.length_c   1.000
_cell.angle_alpha   90.00
_cell.angle_beta   90.00
_cell.angle_gamma   90.00
#
_symmetry.space_group_name_H-M   'P 1'
#
loop_
_entity.id
_entity.type
_entity.pdbx_description
1 polymer ?
#
loop_
_entity_poly.entity_id
_entity_poly.type
_entity_poly.pdbx_seq_one_letter_code
_entity_poly.pdbx_strand_id
1 'polypeptide(L)'
;MGNLDYYNKLKVVPQEALRQIQSGRLRGKHDINPMWRIKAMTEQFGVCGIGWKYVITKQWTETFGSEVKAYCNIDLFIKVNGEWSDAIQGTGGSSEVSMESKGAYVSDECYKMALTDALSVAMKALGVAADVYFEAGKDIIDIDSKYGAQDSRAAQQQAQTQQSVAKPSQAAQQTASPQYHPNDLNEGLGYLSRCVSKDNLLWVIQHYQTLCSNAQFMQAVSAKKKQLGIQ
;
A
#
# COMPACT_ATOMS: atom_id res chain seq x y z
N MET A 1 10.75 6.82 27.45
CA MET A 1 10.04 6.77 26.17
C MET A 1 9.42 5.38 26.04
N GLY A 2 8.13 5.30 25.69
CA GLY A 2 7.47 4.02 25.42
C GLY A 2 7.89 3.44 24.06
N ASN A 3 7.74 2.12 23.90
CA ASN A 3 8.16 1.42 22.67
C ASN A 3 7.47 1.94 21.40
N LEU A 4 6.26 2.50 21.49
CA LEU A 4 5.48 3.02 20.36
C LEU A 4 5.63 4.54 20.14
N ASP A 5 6.43 5.25 20.95
CA ASP A 5 6.50 6.71 20.85
C ASP A 5 7.00 7.20 19.49
N TYR A 6 8.04 6.56 18.94
CA TYR A 6 8.55 6.87 17.60
C TYR A 6 7.55 6.49 16.51
N TYR A 7 7.00 5.28 16.59
CA TYR A 7 6.03 4.78 15.64
C TYR A 7 4.82 5.72 15.52
N ASN A 8 4.22 6.08 16.64
CA ASN A 8 3.04 6.94 16.67
C ASN A 8 3.29 8.36 16.14
N LYS A 9 4.51 8.88 16.28
CA LYS A 9 4.89 10.18 15.72
C LYS A 9 5.15 10.16 14.22
N LEU A 10 5.61 9.01 13.69
CA LEU A 10 6.09 8.88 12.30
C LEU A 10 5.06 8.25 11.35
N LYS A 11 3.98 7.63 11.87
CA LYS A 11 3.06 6.82 11.08
C LYS A 11 2.14 7.62 10.16
N VAL A 12 1.75 8.83 10.56
CA VAL A 12 0.78 9.66 9.82
C VAL A 12 1.48 10.48 8.75
N VAL A 13 1.07 10.32 7.50
CA VAL A 13 1.54 11.14 6.38
C VAL A 13 0.52 12.26 6.12
N PRO A 14 0.93 13.54 6.11
CA PRO A 14 0.02 14.63 5.80
C PRO A 14 -0.43 14.56 4.34
N GLN A 15 -1.65 15.03 4.06
CA GLN A 15 -2.29 14.90 2.75
C GLN A 15 -1.47 15.53 1.61
N GLU A 16 -0.77 16.63 1.86
CA GLU A 16 0.08 17.31 0.90
C GLU A 16 1.34 16.49 0.50
N ALA A 17 1.72 15.50 1.31
CA ALA A 17 2.82 14.58 1.00
C ALA A 17 2.35 13.30 0.29
N LEU A 18 1.04 13.13 0.10
CA LEU A 18 0.43 12.00 -0.60
C LEU A 18 0.09 12.38 -2.03
N ARG A 19 0.43 11.50 -2.98
CA ARG A 19 0.04 11.64 -4.39
C ARG A 19 -0.62 10.36 -4.86
N GLN A 20 -1.87 10.45 -5.32
CA GLN A 20 -2.56 9.30 -5.87
C GLN A 20 -1.92 8.83 -7.18
N ILE A 21 -1.64 7.54 -7.29
CA ILE A 21 -1.11 6.90 -8.49
C ILE A 21 -2.24 6.75 -9.51
N GLN A 22 -2.09 7.39 -10.68
CA GLN A 22 -3.15 7.48 -11.68
C GLN A 22 -3.19 6.31 -12.66
N SER A 23 -2.09 5.54 -12.79
CA SER A 23 -1.97 4.49 -13.80
C SER A 23 -1.12 3.31 -13.33
N GLY A 24 -1.09 2.23 -14.13
CA GLY A 24 -0.30 1.04 -13.86
C GLY A 24 -0.88 0.14 -12.77
N ARG A 25 -0.09 -0.83 -12.35
CA ARG A 25 -0.47 -1.87 -11.37
C ARG A 25 -0.87 -1.32 -9.99
N LEU A 26 -0.35 -0.15 -9.62
CA LEU A 26 -0.60 0.50 -8.33
C LEU A 26 -1.65 1.61 -8.40
N ARG A 27 -2.43 1.69 -9.50
CA ARG A 27 -3.48 2.70 -9.67
C ARG A 27 -4.42 2.72 -8.46
N GLY A 28 -4.72 3.92 -7.97
CA GLY A 28 -5.59 4.15 -6.82
C GLY A 28 -4.88 4.11 -5.48
N LYS A 29 -3.66 3.58 -5.40
CA LYS A 29 -2.80 3.66 -4.21
C LYS A 29 -2.15 5.04 -4.13
N HIS A 30 -1.56 5.35 -2.98
CA HIS A 30 -0.84 6.59 -2.76
C HIS A 30 0.68 6.37 -2.83
N ASP A 31 1.34 7.25 -3.53
CA ASP A 31 2.78 7.45 -3.45
C ASP A 31 3.08 8.52 -2.39
N ILE A 32 4.17 8.35 -1.68
CA ILE A 32 4.58 9.25 -0.60
C ILE A 32 5.79 10.04 -1.08
N ASN A 33 5.70 11.37 -1.01
CA ASN A 33 6.82 12.24 -1.36
C ASN A 33 8.09 11.83 -0.56
N PRO A 34 9.17 11.42 -1.21
CA PRO A 34 10.40 11.00 -0.51
C PRO A 34 10.97 12.07 0.42
N MET A 35 10.84 13.35 0.05
CA MET A 35 11.34 14.46 0.87
C MET A 35 10.56 14.61 2.18
N TRP A 36 9.28 14.20 2.21
CA TRP A 36 8.55 14.17 3.47
C TRP A 36 9.17 13.16 4.45
N ARG A 37 9.58 11.98 3.99
CA ARG A 37 10.26 10.99 4.84
C ARG A 37 11.56 11.56 5.44
N ILE A 38 12.36 12.26 4.62
CA ILE A 38 13.59 12.95 5.09
C ILE A 38 13.24 14.01 6.13
N LYS A 39 12.17 14.79 5.90
CA LYS A 39 11.69 15.79 6.85
C LYS A 39 11.28 15.13 8.18
N ALA A 40 10.45 14.09 8.15
CA ALA A 40 9.98 13.37 9.33
C ALA A 40 11.13 12.78 10.16
N MET A 41 12.12 12.18 9.50
CA MET A 41 13.33 11.69 10.16
C MET A 41 14.13 12.84 10.80
N THR A 42 14.25 13.96 10.10
CA THR A 42 14.98 15.14 10.61
C THR A 42 14.28 15.80 11.79
N GLU A 43 12.95 15.90 11.75
CA GLU A 43 12.14 16.42 12.85
C GLU A 43 12.23 15.53 14.10
N GLN A 44 12.27 14.20 13.90
CA GLN A 44 12.25 13.25 15.02
C GLN A 44 13.64 13.00 15.61
N PHE A 45 14.68 12.90 14.79
CA PHE A 45 16.02 12.47 15.21
C PHE A 45 17.09 13.54 15.06
N GLY A 46 16.83 14.62 14.33
CA GLY A 46 17.78 15.68 14.01
C GLY A 46 18.32 15.55 12.58
N VAL A 47 19.32 16.36 12.25
CA VAL A 47 19.89 16.45 10.89
C VAL A 47 20.59 15.15 10.48
N CYS A 48 20.44 14.78 9.21
CA CYS A 48 21.15 13.62 8.63
C CYS A 48 22.67 13.76 8.79
N GLY A 49 23.32 12.71 9.23
CA GLY A 49 24.74 12.68 9.62
C GLY A 49 25.00 12.98 11.11
N ILE A 50 24.04 13.61 11.82
CA ILE A 50 24.16 13.95 13.25
C ILE A 50 23.16 13.17 14.09
N GLY A 51 21.88 13.21 13.74
CA GLY A 51 20.80 12.54 14.48
C GLY A 51 20.32 11.24 13.82
N TRP A 52 20.49 11.11 12.54
CA TRP A 52 20.34 9.88 11.78
C TRP A 52 21.33 9.86 10.60
N LYS A 53 21.64 8.70 10.09
CA LYS A 53 22.55 8.52 8.95
C LYS A 53 22.27 7.20 8.26
N TYR A 54 22.79 7.05 7.04
CA TYR A 54 22.78 5.77 6.34
C TYR A 54 24.14 5.51 5.67
N VAL A 55 24.41 4.25 5.39
CA VAL A 55 25.56 3.78 4.63
C VAL A 55 25.06 2.89 3.50
N ILE A 56 25.49 3.16 2.28
CA ILE A 56 25.24 2.27 1.15
C ILE A 56 26.19 1.08 1.31
N THR A 57 25.64 -0.11 1.53
CA THR A 57 26.45 -1.32 1.73
C THR A 57 26.70 -2.06 0.42
N LYS A 58 25.78 -1.97 -0.54
CA LYS A 58 25.93 -2.56 -1.87
C LYS A 58 25.04 -1.86 -2.89
N GLN A 59 25.58 -1.65 -4.09
CA GLN A 59 24.82 -1.32 -5.30
C GLN A 59 25.24 -2.25 -6.42
N TRP A 60 24.27 -2.77 -7.17
CA TRP A 60 24.53 -3.69 -8.29
C TRP A 60 23.37 -3.68 -9.28
N THR A 61 23.60 -4.26 -10.45
CA THR A 61 22.54 -4.51 -11.44
C THR A 61 22.38 -6.00 -11.66
N GLU A 62 21.17 -6.40 -12.06
CA GLU A 62 20.84 -7.74 -12.51
C GLU A 62 20.07 -7.66 -13.82
N THR A 63 20.39 -8.58 -14.73
CA THR A 63 19.77 -8.66 -16.05
C THR A 63 18.71 -9.77 -16.07
N PHE A 64 17.51 -9.44 -16.51
CA PHE A 64 16.38 -10.35 -16.66
C PHE A 64 15.87 -10.30 -18.11
N GLY A 65 16.40 -11.16 -18.97
CA GLY A 65 16.13 -11.10 -20.40
C GLY A 65 16.63 -9.80 -21.03
N SER A 66 15.74 -8.97 -21.55
CA SER A 66 16.05 -7.66 -22.13
C SER A 66 15.95 -6.49 -21.12
N GLU A 67 15.60 -6.77 -19.88
CA GLU A 67 15.50 -5.76 -18.82
C GLU A 67 16.71 -5.82 -17.89
N VAL A 68 17.11 -4.66 -17.37
CA VAL A 68 18.14 -4.53 -16.33
C VAL A 68 17.54 -3.81 -15.14
N LYS A 69 17.77 -4.37 -13.95
CA LYS A 69 17.32 -3.78 -12.68
C LYS A 69 18.52 -3.37 -11.85
N ALA A 70 18.50 -2.15 -11.32
CA ALA A 70 19.46 -1.66 -10.35
C ALA A 70 18.92 -1.88 -8.94
N TYR A 71 19.80 -2.30 -8.04
CA TYR A 71 19.50 -2.54 -6.63
C TYR A 71 20.45 -1.75 -5.72
N CYS A 72 19.95 -1.43 -4.54
CA CYS A 72 20.71 -0.76 -3.51
C CYS A 72 20.37 -1.35 -2.14
N ASN A 73 21.40 -1.74 -1.38
CA ASN A 73 21.28 -2.07 0.03
C ASN A 73 21.87 -0.96 0.88
N ILE A 74 21.20 -0.65 1.99
CA ILE A 74 21.67 0.33 2.95
C ILE A 74 21.56 -0.19 4.39
N ASP A 75 22.38 0.37 5.26
CA ASP A 75 22.21 0.36 6.70
C ASP A 75 21.83 1.78 7.16
N LEU A 76 20.66 1.92 7.77
CA LEU A 76 20.17 3.15 8.39
C LEU A 76 20.45 3.10 9.89
N PHE A 77 20.84 4.23 10.46
CA PHE A 77 21.10 4.39 11.90
C PHE A 77 20.37 5.62 12.42
N ILE A 78 19.82 5.53 13.61
CA ILE A 78 19.24 6.65 14.36
C ILE A 78 20.03 6.88 15.64
N LYS A 79 20.06 8.12 16.13
CA LYS A 79 20.71 8.47 17.39
C LYS A 79 19.67 8.74 18.45
N VAL A 80 19.72 7.96 19.54
CA VAL A 80 18.78 8.07 20.66
C VAL A 80 19.57 8.19 21.96
N ASN A 81 19.28 9.20 22.77
CA ASN A 81 19.99 9.48 24.04
C ASN A 81 21.52 9.60 23.89
N GLY A 82 21.96 10.08 22.72
CA GLY A 82 23.40 10.25 22.43
C GLY A 82 24.08 9.04 21.81
N GLU A 83 23.45 7.89 21.77
CA GLU A 83 23.99 6.64 21.24
C GLU A 83 23.38 6.28 19.88
N TRP A 84 24.18 5.67 18.99
CA TRP A 84 23.73 5.16 17.71
C TRP A 84 23.05 3.81 17.89
N SER A 85 21.94 3.61 17.16
CA SER A 85 21.28 2.30 17.07
C SER A 85 22.15 1.29 16.32
N ASP A 86 21.77 0.00 16.41
CA ASP A 86 22.16 -1.00 15.43
C ASP A 86 21.65 -0.66 14.03
N ALA A 87 22.21 -1.32 13.02
CA ALA A 87 21.85 -1.12 11.63
C ALA A 87 20.39 -1.55 11.36
N ILE A 88 19.61 -0.65 10.77
CA ILE A 88 18.27 -0.93 10.26
C ILE A 88 18.40 -1.10 8.75
N GLN A 89 18.29 -2.33 8.29
CA GLN A 89 18.56 -2.67 6.90
C GLN A 89 17.42 -2.26 5.96
N GLY A 90 17.77 -1.80 4.76
CA GLY A 90 16.84 -1.51 3.68
C GLY A 90 17.39 -1.97 2.34
N THR A 91 16.52 -2.53 1.52
CA THR A 91 16.83 -2.91 0.13
C THR A 91 15.84 -2.21 -0.78
N GLY A 92 16.33 -1.62 -1.85
CA GLY A 92 15.51 -0.96 -2.86
C GLY A 92 15.93 -1.33 -4.26
N GLY A 93 15.01 -1.15 -5.22
CA GLY A 93 15.25 -1.46 -6.61
C GLY A 93 14.61 -0.47 -7.57
N SER A 94 15.18 -0.37 -8.77
CA SER A 94 14.64 0.42 -9.87
C SER A 94 15.01 -0.19 -11.21
N SER A 95 14.27 0.14 -12.27
CA SER A 95 14.64 -0.26 -13.61
C SER A 95 15.75 0.63 -14.15
N GLU A 96 16.84 0.02 -14.61
CA GLU A 96 17.88 0.67 -15.42
C GLU A 96 17.49 0.60 -16.89
N VAL A 97 17.14 -0.61 -17.38
CA VAL A 97 16.60 -0.81 -18.70
C VAL A 97 15.21 -1.43 -18.59
N SER A 98 14.22 -0.81 -19.18
CA SER A 98 12.84 -1.32 -19.28
C SER A 98 12.38 -1.34 -20.74
N MET A 99 11.58 -2.35 -21.09
CA MET A 99 10.96 -2.43 -22.42
C MET A 99 9.62 -1.70 -22.39
N GLU A 100 9.51 -0.67 -23.19
CA GLU A 100 8.30 0.11 -23.39
C GLU A 100 7.73 -0.08 -24.79
N SER A 101 6.52 0.43 -25.04
CA SER A 101 5.86 0.32 -26.36
C SER A 101 6.67 0.95 -27.50
N LYS A 102 7.57 1.87 -27.20
CA LYS A 102 8.45 2.57 -28.17
C LYS A 102 9.86 1.98 -28.26
N GLY A 103 10.15 0.91 -27.53
CA GLY A 103 11.47 0.26 -27.46
C GLY A 103 12.09 0.32 -26.06
N ALA A 104 13.38 0.04 -25.97
CA ALA A 104 14.11 0.06 -24.71
C ALA A 104 14.25 1.51 -24.17
N TYR A 105 13.86 1.70 -22.93
CA TYR A 105 14.12 2.93 -22.16
C TYR A 105 15.27 2.67 -21.19
N VAL A 106 16.26 3.55 -21.17
CA VAL A 106 17.40 3.50 -20.27
C VAL A 106 17.31 4.65 -19.27
N SER A 107 17.33 4.32 -17.98
CA SER A 107 17.27 5.30 -16.89
C SER A 107 18.66 5.59 -16.36
N ASP A 108 19.11 6.84 -16.44
CA ASP A 108 20.32 7.35 -15.81
C ASP A 108 20.17 7.62 -14.30
N GLU A 109 18.92 7.54 -13.80
CA GLU A 109 18.60 7.77 -12.39
C GLU A 109 18.36 6.49 -11.58
N CYS A 110 18.58 5.30 -12.18
CA CYS A 110 18.21 4.02 -11.59
C CYS A 110 18.78 3.80 -10.18
N TYR A 111 20.06 4.13 -9.96
CA TYR A 111 20.68 3.99 -8.62
C TYR A 111 20.14 5.00 -7.61
N LYS A 112 19.84 6.22 -8.03
CA LYS A 112 19.19 7.21 -7.17
C LYS A 112 17.81 6.75 -6.73
N MET A 113 17.04 6.19 -7.65
CA MET A 113 15.72 5.64 -7.36
C MET A 113 15.80 4.41 -6.46
N ALA A 114 16.73 3.49 -6.71
CA ALA A 114 16.97 2.32 -5.88
C ALA A 114 17.38 2.71 -4.44
N LEU A 115 18.24 3.73 -4.28
CA LEU A 115 18.60 4.28 -2.96
C LEU A 115 17.37 4.87 -2.23
N THR A 116 16.54 5.64 -2.93
CA THR A 116 15.34 6.24 -2.35
C THR A 116 14.35 5.17 -1.88
N ASP A 117 14.21 4.08 -2.64
CA ASP A 117 13.40 2.94 -2.26
C ASP A 117 13.98 2.19 -1.05
N ALA A 118 15.29 1.94 -1.03
CA ALA A 118 15.99 1.33 0.11
C ALA A 118 15.82 2.13 1.41
N LEU A 119 15.94 3.46 1.34
CA LEU A 119 15.66 4.36 2.47
C LEU A 119 14.22 4.24 2.94
N SER A 120 13.26 4.18 2.01
CA SER A 120 11.85 4.01 2.32
C SER A 120 11.59 2.69 3.05
N VAL A 121 12.24 1.62 2.64
CA VAL A 121 12.13 0.29 3.26
C VAL A 121 12.71 0.29 4.68
N ALA A 122 13.91 0.84 4.89
CA ALA A 122 14.52 0.93 6.23
C ALA A 122 13.68 1.80 7.18
N MET A 123 13.17 2.95 6.71
CA MET A 123 12.35 3.86 7.52
C MET A 123 11.01 3.26 7.94
N LYS A 124 10.43 2.33 7.17
CA LYS A 124 9.22 1.60 7.58
C LYS A 124 9.40 0.83 8.88
N ALA A 125 10.58 0.30 9.14
CA ALA A 125 10.86 -0.40 10.40
C ALA A 125 10.77 0.52 11.63
N LEU A 126 10.87 1.84 11.45
CA LEU A 126 10.66 2.85 12.48
C LEU A 126 9.20 3.34 12.55
N GLY A 127 8.32 2.83 11.68
CA GLY A 127 6.93 3.27 11.58
C GLY A 127 6.68 4.44 10.63
N VAL A 128 7.70 4.92 9.89
CA VAL A 128 7.52 6.05 8.96
C VAL A 128 6.48 5.71 7.91
N ALA A 129 5.41 6.50 7.87
CA ALA A 129 4.27 6.36 6.96
C ALA A 129 3.47 5.06 7.14
N ALA A 130 3.50 4.44 8.30
CA ALA A 130 2.87 3.14 8.53
C ALA A 130 1.39 3.14 8.17
N ASP A 131 0.62 4.19 8.49
CA ASP A 131 -0.82 4.26 8.24
C ASP A 131 -1.17 4.16 6.74
N VAL A 132 -0.33 4.70 5.85
CA VAL A 132 -0.54 4.59 4.40
C VAL A 132 -0.45 3.14 3.91
N TYR A 133 0.44 2.35 4.53
CA TYR A 133 0.59 0.93 4.19
C TYR A 133 -0.50 0.07 4.80
N PHE A 134 -1.05 0.45 5.96
CA PHE A 134 -2.21 -0.22 6.56
C PHE A 134 -3.47 0.03 5.73
N GLU A 135 -3.73 1.26 5.29
CA GLU A 135 -4.91 1.59 4.49
C GLU A 135 -4.89 0.92 3.10
N ALA A 136 -3.70 0.76 2.52
CA ALA A 136 -3.56 0.06 1.24
C ALA A 136 -3.95 -1.43 1.30
N GLY A 137 -4.07 -1.97 2.52
CA GLY A 137 -4.43 -3.35 2.81
C GLY A 137 -5.84 -3.50 3.41
N LYS A 138 -6.82 -2.68 3.04
CA LYS A 138 -8.20 -2.84 3.53
C LYS A 138 -8.83 -4.21 3.26
N ASP A 139 -8.20 -5.04 2.44
CA ASP A 139 -8.56 -6.45 2.24
C ASP A 139 -7.80 -7.42 3.17
N ILE A 140 -6.86 -6.94 3.96
CA ILE A 140 -6.08 -7.75 4.89
C ILE A 140 -6.43 -7.33 6.30
N ILE A 141 -7.38 -8.07 6.91
CA ILE A 141 -7.63 -8.16 8.37
C ILE A 141 -7.41 -6.80 9.07
N ASP A 142 -8.49 -6.21 9.55
CA ASP A 142 -8.48 -5.11 10.52
C ASP A 142 -7.49 -5.41 11.68
N ILE A 143 -6.23 -5.04 11.47
CA ILE A 143 -5.14 -5.28 12.42
C ILE A 143 -5.37 -4.41 13.67
N ASP A 144 -6.01 -3.26 13.53
CA ASP A 144 -6.38 -2.39 14.66
C ASP A 144 -7.41 -3.06 15.57
N SER A 145 -8.35 -3.84 15.02
CA SER A 145 -9.29 -4.60 15.86
C SER A 145 -8.60 -5.75 16.60
N LYS A 146 -7.49 -6.26 16.06
CA LYS A 146 -6.77 -7.41 16.63
C LYS A 146 -5.63 -7.03 17.57
N TYR A 147 -4.96 -5.90 17.35
CA TYR A 147 -3.73 -5.50 18.08
C TYR A 147 -3.71 -4.06 18.60
N GLY A 148 -4.61 -3.17 18.19
CA GLY A 148 -4.57 -1.72 18.45
C GLY A 148 -5.70 -1.14 19.27
N ALA A 149 -6.69 -1.94 19.67
CA ALA A 149 -7.95 -1.43 20.21
C ALA A 149 -7.89 -0.81 21.62
N GLN A 150 -6.75 -0.79 22.31
CA GLN A 150 -6.68 -0.22 23.66
C GLN A 150 -6.24 1.25 23.71
N ASP A 151 -5.34 1.68 22.81
CA ASP A 151 -4.79 3.06 22.89
C ASP A 151 -5.66 4.11 22.19
N SER A 152 -6.37 3.74 21.11
CA SER A 152 -7.26 4.65 20.38
C SER A 152 -8.58 4.94 21.11
N ARG A 153 -9.06 4.05 21.99
CA ARG A 153 -10.27 4.28 22.81
C ARG A 153 -10.08 5.33 23.89
N ALA A 154 -8.88 5.44 24.45
CA ALA A 154 -8.58 6.46 25.47
C ALA A 154 -8.57 7.88 24.89
N ALA A 155 -8.08 8.06 23.66
CA ALA A 155 -8.06 9.36 22.97
C ALA A 155 -9.46 9.78 22.46
N GLN A 156 -10.30 8.84 22.03
CA GLN A 156 -11.66 9.13 21.56
C GLN A 156 -12.64 9.39 22.71
N GLN A 157 -12.47 8.78 23.89
CA GLN A 157 -13.32 9.06 25.05
C GLN A 157 -13.09 10.45 25.65
N GLN A 158 -11.90 11.02 25.54
CA GLN A 158 -11.63 12.40 26.00
C GLN A 158 -12.19 13.47 25.06
N ALA A 159 -12.38 13.15 23.77
CA ALA A 159 -12.99 14.07 22.79
C ALA A 159 -14.53 14.07 22.84
N GLN A 160 -15.17 13.00 23.31
CA GLN A 160 -16.63 12.89 23.36
C GLN A 160 -17.28 13.51 24.61
N THR A 161 -16.50 13.87 25.65
CA THR A 161 -17.05 14.45 26.89
C THR A 161 -17.25 15.96 26.81
N GLN A 162 -16.88 16.62 25.72
CA GLN A 162 -17.03 18.09 25.58
C GLN A 162 -18.08 18.56 24.56
N GLN A 163 -18.85 17.68 23.92
CA GLN A 163 -19.93 18.11 23.01
C GLN A 163 -21.22 17.32 23.24
N SER A 164 -21.91 17.59 24.32
CA SER A 164 -23.31 17.19 24.46
C SER A 164 -24.18 18.42 24.74
N VAL A 165 -24.56 19.15 23.67
CA VAL A 165 -25.84 19.91 23.64
C VAL A 165 -26.24 20.12 22.17
N ALA A 166 -27.51 19.74 21.88
CA ALA A 166 -28.35 20.05 20.71
C ALA A 166 -28.37 19.06 19.50
N LYS A 167 -29.49 18.32 19.47
CA LYS A 167 -30.12 17.68 18.30
C LYS A 167 -30.89 18.73 17.46
N PRO A 168 -31.28 18.52 16.16
CA PRO A 168 -32.01 17.34 15.70
C PRO A 168 -31.60 16.77 14.30
N SER A 169 -31.98 15.53 14.13
CA SER A 169 -32.14 14.65 12.98
C SER A 169 -32.15 15.19 11.55
N GLN A 170 -31.33 14.58 10.68
CA GLN A 170 -31.75 14.15 9.33
C GLN A 170 -30.89 12.98 8.85
N ALA A 171 -31.56 12.01 8.22
CA ALA A 171 -31.00 10.78 7.71
C ALA A 171 -29.99 11.04 6.58
N ALA A 172 -28.80 10.44 6.64
CA ALA A 172 -27.88 10.33 5.53
C ALA A 172 -27.51 8.87 5.34
N GLN A 173 -27.69 8.43 4.13
CA GLN A 173 -27.47 7.08 3.62
C GLN A 173 -26.04 6.61 3.89
N GLN A 174 -25.93 5.48 4.55
CA GLN A 174 -24.71 4.70 4.64
C GLN A 174 -24.38 4.12 3.25
N THR A 175 -23.30 4.55 2.64
CA THR A 175 -22.68 3.80 1.54
C THR A 175 -21.81 2.71 2.15
N ALA A 176 -22.37 1.53 2.27
CA ALA A 176 -21.67 0.33 2.69
C ALA A 176 -20.59 -0.04 1.66
N SER A 177 -19.40 -0.42 2.15
CA SER A 177 -18.36 -1.10 1.36
C SER A 177 -18.95 -2.34 0.69
N PRO A 178 -18.58 -2.72 -0.53
CA PRO A 178 -19.10 -3.91 -1.17
C PRO A 178 -18.64 -5.15 -0.41
N GLN A 179 -19.53 -5.71 0.40
CA GLN A 179 -19.38 -7.05 0.94
C GLN A 179 -19.52 -8.04 -0.20
N TYR A 180 -18.54 -8.92 -0.40
CA TYR A 180 -18.61 -10.02 -1.33
C TYR A 180 -19.62 -11.07 -0.84
N HIS A 181 -20.64 -11.35 -1.66
CA HIS A 181 -21.69 -12.32 -1.35
C HIS A 181 -21.67 -13.47 -2.37
N PRO A 182 -20.98 -14.59 -2.10
CA PRO A 182 -20.79 -15.68 -3.05
C PRO A 182 -22.10 -16.36 -3.52
N ASN A 183 -23.21 -16.10 -2.84
CA ASN A 183 -24.54 -16.61 -3.17
C ASN A 183 -25.44 -15.57 -3.85
N ASP A 184 -24.97 -14.34 -4.07
CA ASP A 184 -25.77 -13.29 -4.72
C ASP A 184 -25.66 -13.38 -6.24
N LEU A 185 -26.80 -13.77 -6.86
CA LEU A 185 -26.88 -13.92 -8.32
C LEU A 185 -26.63 -12.60 -9.07
N ASN A 186 -27.14 -11.48 -8.56
CA ASN A 186 -26.98 -10.19 -9.23
C ASN A 186 -25.53 -9.73 -9.18
N GLU A 187 -24.85 -9.97 -8.06
CA GLU A 187 -23.42 -9.68 -7.90
C GLU A 187 -22.59 -10.57 -8.84
N GLY A 188 -22.85 -11.88 -8.87
CA GLY A 188 -22.18 -12.81 -9.77
C GLY A 188 -22.36 -12.46 -11.25
N LEU A 189 -23.57 -12.09 -11.68
CA LEU A 189 -23.84 -11.62 -13.04
C LEU A 189 -23.13 -10.28 -13.34
N GLY A 190 -23.04 -9.39 -12.35
CA GLY A 190 -22.30 -8.13 -12.45
C GLY A 190 -20.80 -8.33 -12.67
N TYR A 191 -20.19 -9.32 -12.02
CA TYR A 191 -18.79 -9.69 -12.28
C TYR A 191 -18.62 -10.33 -13.65
N LEU A 192 -19.52 -11.23 -14.07
CA LEU A 192 -19.48 -11.83 -15.41
C LEU A 192 -19.54 -10.79 -16.53
N SER A 193 -20.39 -9.76 -16.38
CA SER A 193 -20.50 -8.71 -17.39
C SER A 193 -19.18 -7.96 -17.62
N ARG A 194 -18.37 -7.80 -16.57
CA ARG A 194 -17.09 -7.08 -16.58
C ARG A 194 -15.87 -7.93 -16.95
N CYS A 195 -16.03 -9.26 -17.13
CA CYS A 195 -14.93 -10.12 -17.56
C CYS A 195 -14.43 -9.73 -18.96
N VAL A 196 -13.13 -9.54 -19.09
CA VAL A 196 -12.45 -9.20 -20.36
C VAL A 196 -11.39 -10.23 -20.75
N SER A 197 -11.13 -11.25 -19.91
CA SER A 197 -10.16 -12.30 -20.16
C SER A 197 -10.66 -13.67 -19.64
N LYS A 198 -9.98 -14.74 -20.09
CA LYS A 198 -10.19 -16.09 -19.59
C LYS A 198 -9.97 -16.19 -18.09
N ASP A 199 -8.95 -15.56 -17.58
CA ASP A 199 -8.58 -15.61 -16.17
C ASP A 199 -9.63 -14.90 -15.29
N ASN A 200 -10.18 -13.76 -15.74
CA ASN A 200 -11.28 -13.11 -15.05
C ASN A 200 -12.53 -14.01 -14.98
N LEU A 201 -12.83 -14.70 -16.08
CA LEU A 201 -13.98 -15.61 -16.14
C LEU A 201 -13.81 -16.82 -15.20
N LEU A 202 -12.62 -17.41 -15.18
CA LEU A 202 -12.29 -18.52 -14.29
C LEU A 202 -12.36 -18.09 -12.82
N TRP A 203 -11.87 -16.89 -12.49
CA TRP A 203 -11.97 -16.32 -11.16
C TRP A 203 -13.43 -16.21 -10.71
N VAL A 204 -14.32 -15.66 -11.56
CA VAL A 204 -15.75 -15.55 -11.22
C VAL A 204 -16.38 -16.91 -11.00
N ILE A 205 -16.14 -17.89 -11.86
CA ILE A 205 -16.69 -19.25 -11.70
C ILE A 205 -16.22 -19.88 -10.40
N GLN A 206 -14.94 -19.70 -10.04
CA GLN A 206 -14.36 -20.25 -8.82
C GLN A 206 -14.94 -19.60 -7.54
N HIS A 207 -15.18 -18.28 -7.57
CA HIS A 207 -15.67 -17.56 -6.39
C HIS A 207 -17.20 -17.65 -6.21
N TYR A 208 -17.93 -17.92 -7.29
CA TYR A 208 -19.40 -18.09 -7.30
C TYR A 208 -19.81 -19.55 -7.57
N GLN A 209 -19.07 -20.52 -7.02
CA GLN A 209 -19.32 -21.95 -7.22
C GLN A 209 -20.76 -22.37 -6.88
N THR A 210 -21.34 -21.78 -5.85
CA THR A 210 -22.74 -22.01 -5.44
C THR A 210 -23.73 -21.61 -6.52
N LEU A 211 -23.42 -20.63 -7.35
CA LEU A 211 -24.24 -20.18 -8.47
C LEU A 211 -24.06 -21.04 -9.73
N CYS A 212 -23.14 -21.97 -9.76
CA CYS A 212 -22.98 -22.89 -10.90
C CYS A 212 -24.17 -23.87 -11.05
N SER A 213 -25.02 -24.02 -10.05
CA SER A 213 -26.31 -24.73 -10.14
C SER A 213 -27.45 -23.84 -10.67
N ASN A 214 -27.26 -22.53 -10.75
CA ASN A 214 -28.29 -21.59 -11.23
C ASN A 214 -28.24 -21.47 -12.76
N ALA A 215 -29.38 -21.76 -13.42
CA ALA A 215 -29.49 -21.75 -14.89
C ALA A 215 -29.15 -20.39 -15.52
N GLN A 216 -29.57 -19.29 -14.91
CA GLN A 216 -29.33 -17.93 -15.40
C GLN A 216 -27.84 -17.58 -15.34
N PHE A 217 -27.17 -17.93 -14.24
CA PHE A 217 -25.73 -17.72 -14.07
C PHE A 217 -24.92 -18.52 -15.11
N MET A 218 -25.22 -19.80 -15.29
CA MET A 218 -24.55 -20.66 -16.27
C MET A 218 -24.81 -20.25 -17.72
N GLN A 219 -25.97 -19.71 -18.02
CA GLN A 219 -26.27 -19.13 -19.34
C GLN A 219 -25.37 -17.90 -19.60
N ALA A 220 -25.22 -17.03 -18.61
CA ALA A 220 -24.34 -15.85 -18.68
C ALA A 220 -22.86 -16.25 -18.82
N VAL A 221 -22.41 -17.29 -18.10
CA VAL A 221 -21.04 -17.86 -18.22
C VAL A 221 -20.82 -18.37 -19.65
N SER A 222 -21.79 -19.12 -20.21
CA SER A 222 -21.68 -19.66 -21.56
C SER A 222 -21.65 -18.56 -22.63
N ALA A 223 -22.48 -17.53 -22.48
CA ALA A 223 -22.47 -16.37 -23.37
C ALA A 223 -21.12 -15.62 -23.30
N LYS A 224 -20.56 -15.45 -22.09
CA LYS A 224 -19.27 -14.78 -21.91
C LYS A 224 -18.11 -15.61 -22.46
N LYS A 225 -18.10 -16.94 -22.30
CA LYS A 225 -17.13 -17.83 -22.96
C LYS A 225 -17.12 -17.62 -24.47
N LYS A 226 -18.32 -17.64 -25.10
CA LYS A 226 -18.45 -17.42 -26.54
C LYS A 226 -17.95 -16.04 -26.96
N GLN A 227 -18.24 -15.00 -26.17
CA GLN A 227 -17.77 -13.62 -26.43
C GLN A 227 -16.24 -13.52 -26.37
N LEU A 228 -15.59 -14.25 -25.44
CA LEU A 228 -14.13 -14.25 -25.24
C LEU A 228 -13.41 -15.28 -26.13
N GLY A 229 -14.10 -16.02 -27.01
CA GLY A 229 -13.50 -17.04 -27.87
C GLY A 229 -12.94 -18.25 -27.12
N ILE A 230 -13.48 -18.55 -25.93
CA ILE A 230 -13.04 -19.65 -25.07
C ILE A 230 -13.90 -20.86 -25.35
N GLN A 231 -13.29 -21.96 -25.79
CA GLN A 231 -13.93 -23.28 -25.95
C GLN A 231 -14.12 -23.98 -24.60
#